data_a2bd7adfd7c75719adbf967cb7de68ef
#
_entry.id   a2bd7adfd7c75719adbf967cb7de68ef
#
_cell.length_a   1.000
_cell.length_b   1.000
_cell.length_c   1.000
_cell.angle_alpha   90.00
_cell.angle_beta   90.00
_cell.angle_gamma   90.00
#
_symmetry.space_group_name_H-M   'P 1'
#
loop_
_entity.id
_entity.type
_entity.pdbx_description
1 polymer ?
#
loop_
_entity_poly.entity_id
_entity_poly.type
_entity_poly.pdbx_seq_one_letter_code
_entity_poly.pdbx_strand_id
1 'polypeptide(L)'
;MQRRLRTVLPIIINEYGWLWLNRDGSPTTLTDHIYATLFKNYTTPDARFEIYTRYLGMKTEYWRSHRQCAGVLHFCGLGYSRTQEPRGQTSDHFIDIKNLVLEPNFMKYVRPAFSPIGVMIDKWDITYKSGEEITIPVAVINDTYEDWNGPIKLSLMKNDQLVEQKSTELNVEKLGRAISEFVITAPVDKGNYFIVAELVCNNEPVRSIREFHIK
;
A
#
# COMPACT_ATOMS: atom_id res chain seq x y z
N MET A 1 -43.76 -20.23 -0.07
CA MET A 1 -42.54 -19.92 -0.90
C MET A 1 -41.39 -19.56 0.04
N GLN A 2 -40.59 -20.56 0.46
CA GLN A 2 -39.48 -20.35 1.39
C GLN A 2 -38.33 -19.63 0.64
N ARG A 3 -38.04 -18.37 1.00
CA ARG A 3 -36.82 -17.70 0.61
C ARG A 3 -35.65 -18.47 1.26
N ARG A 4 -34.89 -19.23 0.46
CA ARG A 4 -33.59 -19.72 0.90
C ARG A 4 -32.73 -18.48 1.17
N LEU A 5 -32.47 -18.21 2.45
CA LEU A 5 -31.41 -17.31 2.87
C LEU A 5 -30.11 -17.89 2.29
N ARG A 6 -29.60 -17.25 1.25
CA ARG A 6 -28.22 -17.49 0.81
C ARG A 6 -27.33 -16.99 1.94
N THR A 7 -26.81 -17.91 2.73
CA THR A 7 -25.76 -17.59 3.71
C THR A 7 -24.54 -17.18 2.89
N VAL A 8 -24.27 -15.90 2.83
CA VAL A 8 -23.02 -15.39 2.25
C VAL A 8 -21.95 -15.63 3.31
N LEU A 9 -21.09 -16.62 3.07
CA LEU A 9 -19.95 -16.88 3.95
C LEU A 9 -18.94 -15.71 3.82
N PRO A 10 -18.31 -15.30 4.93
CA PRO A 10 -17.26 -14.30 4.89
C PRO A 10 -16.07 -14.82 4.09
N ILE A 11 -15.57 -13.98 3.18
CA ILE A 11 -14.37 -14.28 2.39
C ILE A 11 -13.18 -13.59 3.06
N ILE A 12 -12.11 -14.33 3.29
CA ILE A 12 -10.82 -13.81 3.73
C ILE A 12 -9.84 -13.92 2.57
N ILE A 13 -9.18 -12.81 2.22
CA ILE A 13 -8.07 -12.80 1.28
C ILE A 13 -6.81 -13.20 2.03
N ASN A 14 -6.28 -14.36 1.69
CA ASN A 14 -5.13 -14.93 2.37
C ASN A 14 -3.96 -15.11 1.40
N GLU A 15 -2.72 -14.92 1.90
CA GLU A 15 -1.48 -15.21 1.18
C GLU A 15 -1.39 -14.48 -0.17
N TYR A 16 -1.42 -13.17 -0.16
CA TYR A 16 -1.30 -12.34 -1.36
C TYR A 16 0.03 -11.58 -1.44
N GLY A 17 0.38 -11.08 -2.61
CA GLY A 17 1.53 -10.18 -2.80
C GLY A 17 2.88 -10.89 -2.76
N TRP A 18 2.98 -12.08 -3.32
CA TRP A 18 4.15 -12.97 -3.26
C TRP A 18 5.30 -12.49 -4.16
N LEU A 19 5.93 -11.38 -3.78
CA LEU A 19 7.15 -10.87 -4.39
C LEU A 19 8.36 -11.08 -3.47
N TRP A 20 8.39 -12.21 -2.79
CA TRP A 20 9.35 -12.51 -1.73
C TRP A 20 10.80 -12.32 -2.14
N LEU A 21 11.58 -11.77 -1.23
CA LEU A 21 13.01 -11.56 -1.33
C LEU A 21 13.73 -12.28 -0.20
N ASN A 22 14.96 -12.70 -0.45
CA ASN A 22 15.87 -13.08 0.62
C ASN A 22 16.23 -11.84 1.46
N ARG A 23 16.76 -12.03 2.67
CA ARG A 23 17.12 -10.92 3.58
C ARG A 23 18.18 -9.98 3.03
N ASP A 24 18.99 -10.45 2.09
CA ASP A 24 19.95 -9.64 1.35
C ASP A 24 19.36 -8.89 0.15
N GLY A 25 18.03 -8.96 -0.04
CA GLY A 25 17.31 -8.34 -1.14
C GLY A 25 17.49 -9.05 -2.49
N SER A 26 18.10 -10.23 -2.53
CA SER A 26 18.08 -11.07 -3.72
C SER A 26 16.71 -11.75 -3.90
N PRO A 27 16.24 -11.99 -5.14
CA PRO A 27 15.04 -12.77 -5.39
C PRO A 27 15.14 -14.17 -4.79
N THR A 28 14.00 -14.72 -4.36
CA THR A 28 13.93 -16.12 -3.94
C THR A 28 13.81 -17.04 -5.16
N THR A 29 13.98 -18.34 -5.00
CA THR A 29 13.82 -19.33 -6.09
C THR A 29 12.41 -19.34 -6.69
N LEU A 30 11.40 -18.84 -5.99
CA LEU A 30 10.03 -18.70 -6.50
C LEU A 30 9.78 -17.38 -7.24
N THR A 31 10.63 -16.37 -7.04
CA THR A 31 10.38 -15.01 -7.54
C THR A 31 11.46 -14.48 -8.48
N ASP A 32 12.57 -15.20 -8.67
CA ASP A 32 13.68 -14.80 -9.52
C ASP A 32 13.23 -14.46 -10.95
N HIS A 33 12.40 -15.31 -11.55
CA HIS A 33 11.88 -15.09 -12.89
C HIS A 33 10.95 -13.85 -12.97
N ILE A 34 10.22 -13.52 -11.90
CA ILE A 34 9.35 -12.34 -11.84
C ILE A 34 10.20 -11.07 -11.86
N TYR A 35 11.25 -11.03 -11.02
CA TYR A 35 12.18 -9.89 -11.02
C TYR A 35 12.96 -9.77 -12.32
N ALA A 36 13.34 -10.88 -12.94
CA ALA A 36 14.04 -10.87 -14.23
C ALA A 36 13.16 -10.38 -15.41
N THR A 37 11.84 -10.54 -15.33
CA THR A 37 10.91 -10.20 -16.43
C THR A 37 10.12 -8.92 -16.16
N LEU A 38 9.36 -8.85 -15.08
CA LEU A 38 8.45 -7.74 -14.81
C LEU A 38 9.16 -6.58 -14.08
N PHE A 39 10.16 -6.87 -13.26
CA PHE A 39 10.87 -5.89 -12.43
C PHE A 39 12.36 -5.78 -12.77
N LYS A 40 12.72 -6.02 -14.03
CA LYS A 40 14.11 -6.02 -14.50
C LYS A 40 14.89 -4.73 -14.22
N ASN A 41 14.19 -3.60 -14.05
CA ASN A 41 14.79 -2.29 -13.74
C ASN A 41 15.09 -2.12 -12.22
N TYR A 42 14.56 -2.99 -11.38
CA TYR A 42 14.79 -2.97 -9.92
C TYR A 42 15.99 -3.85 -9.59
N THR A 43 17.20 -3.33 -9.81
CA THR A 43 18.45 -4.11 -9.78
C THR A 43 19.13 -4.14 -8.42
N THR A 44 18.82 -3.17 -7.54
CA THR A 44 19.40 -3.09 -6.19
C THR A 44 18.49 -3.75 -5.14
N PRO A 45 19.03 -4.24 -4.02
CA PRO A 45 18.24 -4.75 -2.91
C PRO A 45 17.15 -3.78 -2.45
N ASP A 46 17.51 -2.51 -2.22
CA ASP A 46 16.58 -1.48 -1.75
C ASP A 46 15.44 -1.26 -2.75
N ALA A 47 15.73 -1.11 -4.05
CA ALA A 47 14.72 -0.96 -5.08
C ALA A 47 13.74 -2.16 -5.14
N ARG A 48 14.24 -3.39 -4.92
CA ARG A 48 13.38 -4.58 -4.88
C ARG A 48 12.52 -4.61 -3.62
N PHE A 49 13.06 -4.27 -2.47
CA PHE A 49 12.27 -4.14 -1.25
C PHE A 49 11.20 -3.05 -1.39
N GLU A 50 11.56 -1.92 -1.98
CA GLU A 50 10.59 -0.84 -2.21
C GLU A 50 9.43 -1.29 -3.09
N ILE A 51 9.70 -1.88 -4.27
CA ILE A 51 8.62 -2.29 -5.18
C ILE A 51 7.76 -3.41 -4.56
N TYR A 52 8.37 -4.36 -3.85
CA TYR A 52 7.64 -5.41 -3.15
C TYR A 52 6.67 -4.84 -2.11
N THR A 53 7.16 -4.00 -1.22
CA THR A 53 6.37 -3.44 -0.12
C THR A 53 5.33 -2.44 -0.61
N ARG A 54 5.61 -1.68 -1.67
CA ARG A 54 4.62 -0.82 -2.36
C ARG A 54 3.45 -1.64 -2.91
N TYR A 55 3.72 -2.72 -3.64
CA TYR A 55 2.67 -3.59 -4.18
C TYR A 55 1.86 -4.27 -3.08
N LEU A 56 2.52 -4.72 -2.02
CA LEU A 56 1.85 -5.34 -0.88
C LEU A 56 0.95 -4.33 -0.15
N GLY A 57 1.45 -3.14 0.13
CA GLY A 57 0.69 -2.05 0.73
C GLY A 57 -0.53 -1.66 -0.10
N MET A 58 -0.34 -1.41 -1.40
CA MET A 58 -1.42 -1.06 -2.33
C MET A 58 -2.52 -2.13 -2.39
N LYS A 59 -2.16 -3.42 -2.43
CA LYS A 59 -3.14 -4.52 -2.42
C LYS A 59 -3.90 -4.60 -1.10
N THR A 60 -3.22 -4.40 0.02
CA THR A 60 -3.83 -4.35 1.35
C THR A 60 -4.86 -3.22 1.45
N GLU A 61 -4.47 -2.01 1.04
CA GLU A 61 -5.36 -0.86 0.98
C GLU A 61 -6.58 -1.14 0.10
N TYR A 62 -6.36 -1.71 -1.09
CA TYR A 62 -7.41 -2.03 -2.05
C TYR A 62 -8.45 -2.96 -1.44
N TRP A 63 -8.04 -4.12 -0.94
CA TRP A 63 -8.97 -5.11 -0.39
C TRP A 63 -9.74 -4.57 0.83
N ARG A 64 -9.05 -3.86 1.72
CA ARG A 64 -9.68 -3.23 2.89
C ARG A 64 -10.68 -2.14 2.48
N SER A 65 -10.32 -1.29 1.55
CA SER A 65 -11.17 -0.18 1.11
C SER A 65 -12.43 -0.66 0.39
N HIS A 66 -12.34 -1.65 -0.48
CA HIS A 66 -13.48 -2.09 -1.27
C HIS A 66 -14.50 -2.93 -0.50
N ARG A 67 -14.18 -3.37 0.71
CA ARG A 67 -15.11 -4.10 1.61
C ARG A 67 -15.75 -5.35 0.96
N GLN A 68 -15.08 -5.96 -0.02
CA GLN A 68 -15.56 -7.18 -0.69
C GLN A 68 -15.10 -8.45 0.02
N CYS A 69 -14.31 -8.33 1.08
CA CYS A 69 -13.85 -9.41 1.94
C CYS A 69 -14.03 -9.04 3.40
N ALA A 70 -14.10 -10.06 4.26
CA ALA A 70 -14.19 -9.89 5.71
C ALA A 70 -12.85 -9.55 6.36
N GLY A 71 -11.74 -9.79 5.67
CA GLY A 71 -10.40 -9.47 6.14
C GLY A 71 -9.32 -9.85 5.14
N VAL A 72 -8.11 -9.38 5.43
CA VAL A 72 -6.90 -9.67 4.66
C VAL A 72 -5.82 -10.21 5.59
N LEU A 73 -5.13 -11.26 5.18
CA LEU A 73 -4.04 -11.90 5.91
C LEU A 73 -2.82 -11.99 5.00
N HIS A 74 -1.82 -11.17 5.31
CA HIS A 74 -0.53 -11.26 4.61
C HIS A 74 0.27 -12.49 5.08
N PHE A 75 0.93 -13.17 4.19
CA PHE A 75 1.88 -14.25 4.48
C PHE A 75 3.32 -13.71 4.38
N CYS A 76 4.10 -13.70 5.46
CA CYS A 76 3.79 -14.11 6.85
C CYS A 76 4.53 -13.25 7.86
N GLY A 77 4.22 -13.44 9.16
CA GLY A 77 4.89 -12.71 10.25
C GLY A 77 6.35 -13.13 10.43
N LEU A 78 6.64 -14.45 10.41
CA LEU A 78 7.99 -15.00 10.43
C LEU A 78 8.09 -16.07 9.35
N GLY A 79 9.02 -15.89 8.42
CA GLY A 79 9.25 -16.80 7.32
C GLY A 79 10.31 -17.83 7.62
N TYR A 80 10.34 -18.86 6.78
CA TYR A 80 11.40 -19.85 6.76
C TYR A 80 12.55 -19.35 5.87
N SER A 81 13.78 -19.47 6.36
CA SER A 81 14.98 -19.14 5.59
C SER A 81 16.14 -20.07 5.99
N ARG A 82 16.91 -20.50 5.00
CA ARG A 82 18.16 -21.23 5.21
C ARG A 82 19.22 -20.72 4.22
N THR A 83 20.47 -20.74 4.64
CA THR A 83 21.60 -20.28 3.81
C THR A 83 22.17 -21.36 2.90
N GLN A 84 21.88 -22.64 3.18
CA GLN A 84 22.39 -23.78 2.41
C GLN A 84 21.60 -23.94 1.10
N GLU A 85 22.27 -24.36 0.06
CA GLU A 85 21.62 -24.67 -1.23
C GLU A 85 20.81 -25.98 -1.17
N PRO A 86 19.64 -26.07 -1.83
CA PRO A 86 18.93 -24.92 -2.37
C PRO A 86 18.44 -23.98 -1.24
N ARG A 87 18.56 -22.68 -1.44
CA ARG A 87 18.13 -21.69 -0.43
C ARG A 87 16.65 -21.88 -0.10
N GLY A 88 16.31 -21.77 1.19
CA GLY A 88 14.92 -21.69 1.63
C GLY A 88 14.28 -20.37 1.23
N GLN A 89 12.97 -20.37 1.05
CA GLN A 89 12.24 -19.14 0.76
C GLN A 89 12.18 -18.24 1.99
N THR A 90 12.35 -16.94 1.79
CA THR A 90 12.11 -15.93 2.83
C THR A 90 10.80 -15.24 2.51
N SER A 91 9.86 -15.26 3.43
CA SER A 91 8.51 -14.73 3.24
C SER A 91 8.12 -13.68 4.28
N ASP A 92 8.98 -13.43 5.25
CA ASP A 92 8.82 -12.32 6.19
C ASP A 92 9.55 -11.04 5.72
N HIS A 93 9.45 -9.98 6.49
CA HIS A 93 10.03 -8.67 6.19
C HIS A 93 11.13 -8.23 7.17
N PHE A 94 11.78 -9.17 7.85
CA PHE A 94 12.89 -8.86 8.74
C PHE A 94 14.22 -8.87 7.99
N ILE A 95 15.01 -7.81 8.13
CA ILE A 95 16.43 -7.79 7.72
C ILE A 95 17.33 -8.38 8.80
N ASP A 96 16.92 -8.27 10.06
CA ASP A 96 17.55 -8.95 11.20
C ASP A 96 16.46 -9.64 12.04
N ILE A 97 16.31 -10.94 11.86
CA ILE A 97 15.29 -11.72 12.55
C ILE A 97 15.61 -11.92 14.05
N LYS A 98 16.88 -11.95 14.41
CA LYS A 98 17.30 -12.12 15.82
C LYS A 98 16.87 -10.94 16.68
N ASN A 99 17.01 -9.73 16.13
CA ASN A 99 16.68 -8.49 16.80
C ASN A 99 15.29 -7.95 16.37
N LEU A 100 14.54 -8.69 15.53
CA LEU A 100 13.23 -8.32 14.97
C LEU A 100 13.24 -6.95 14.27
N VAL A 101 14.32 -6.65 13.54
CA VAL A 101 14.46 -5.43 12.78
C VAL A 101 13.77 -5.60 11.42
N LEU A 102 12.69 -4.86 11.24
CA LEU A 102 11.94 -4.84 9.98
C LEU A 102 12.69 -4.05 8.90
N GLU A 103 12.47 -4.45 7.66
CA GLU A 103 12.95 -3.74 6.49
C GLU A 103 12.29 -2.34 6.42
N PRO A 104 13.06 -1.24 6.18
CA PRO A 104 12.53 0.12 6.25
C PRO A 104 11.35 0.40 5.34
N ASN A 105 11.32 -0.16 4.11
CA ASN A 105 10.21 0.03 3.18
C ASN A 105 8.93 -0.69 3.64
N PHE A 106 9.05 -1.79 4.40
CA PHE A 106 7.89 -2.40 5.06
C PHE A 106 7.22 -1.41 6.03
N MET A 107 8.02 -0.70 6.83
CA MET A 107 7.51 0.32 7.75
C MET A 107 6.88 1.50 7.01
N LYS A 108 7.41 1.86 5.84
CA LYS A 108 6.94 2.97 5.01
C LYS A 108 5.62 2.67 4.30
N TYR A 109 5.44 1.46 3.75
CA TYR A 109 4.32 1.14 2.87
C TYR A 109 3.33 0.14 3.45
N VAL A 110 3.81 -0.89 4.14
CA VAL A 110 2.94 -2.01 4.55
C VAL A 110 2.31 -1.75 5.92
N ARG A 111 3.10 -1.30 6.90
CA ARG A 111 2.58 -0.99 8.24
C ARG A 111 1.41 0.00 8.20
N PRO A 112 1.48 1.14 7.47
CA PRO A 112 0.35 2.05 7.34
C PRO A 112 -0.88 1.41 6.68
N ALA A 113 -0.69 0.54 5.68
CA ALA A 113 -1.78 -0.14 5.01
C ALA A 113 -2.60 -1.07 5.92
N PHE A 114 -2.03 -1.51 7.06
CA PHE A 114 -2.70 -2.29 8.11
C PHE A 114 -3.16 -1.44 9.31
N SER A 115 -3.01 -0.13 9.29
CA SER A 115 -3.50 0.73 10.38
C SER A 115 -5.01 0.56 10.58
N PRO A 116 -5.53 0.51 11.84
CA PRO A 116 -6.97 0.40 12.11
C PRO A 116 -7.80 1.50 11.43
N ILE A 117 -7.27 2.72 11.43
CA ILE A 117 -7.78 3.79 10.57
C ILE A 117 -6.82 3.86 9.39
N GLY A 118 -7.28 3.44 8.22
CA GLY A 118 -6.49 3.37 7.00
C GLY A 118 -6.87 4.44 5.99
N VAL A 119 -5.98 4.70 5.04
CA VAL A 119 -6.23 5.59 3.91
C VAL A 119 -5.81 4.90 2.62
N MET A 120 -6.55 5.12 1.53
CA MET A 120 -6.24 4.60 0.20
C MET A 120 -6.48 5.66 -0.86
N ILE A 121 -5.47 5.91 -1.70
CA ILE A 121 -5.65 6.63 -2.95
C ILE A 121 -6.21 5.65 -3.99
N ASP A 122 -7.44 5.88 -4.46
CA ASP A 122 -8.09 5.05 -5.46
C ASP A 122 -7.87 5.61 -6.88
N LYS A 123 -6.61 5.81 -7.24
CA LYS A 123 -6.17 6.27 -8.54
C LYS A 123 -5.01 5.41 -9.00
N TRP A 124 -5.16 4.76 -10.16
CA TRP A 124 -4.26 3.72 -10.64
C TRP A 124 -3.55 4.07 -11.95
N ASP A 125 -3.93 5.18 -12.59
CA ASP A 125 -3.23 5.69 -13.75
C ASP A 125 -1.81 6.14 -13.36
N ILE A 126 -0.84 5.71 -14.15
CA ILE A 126 0.58 5.96 -13.91
C ILE A 126 1.17 7.05 -14.81
N THR A 127 0.34 7.67 -15.66
CA THR A 127 0.81 8.69 -16.60
C THR A 127 -0.28 9.73 -16.86
N TYR A 128 0.10 11.01 -16.82
CA TYR A 128 -0.78 12.14 -17.13
C TYR A 128 -0.08 13.11 -18.08
N LYS A 129 -0.91 13.97 -18.74
CA LYS A 129 -0.41 15.08 -19.53
C LYS A 129 -0.21 16.30 -18.65
N SER A 130 0.80 17.12 -18.98
CA SER A 130 0.99 18.42 -18.36
C SER A 130 -0.28 19.27 -18.42
N GLY A 131 -0.65 19.90 -17.31
CA GLY A 131 -1.83 20.76 -17.19
C GLY A 131 -3.18 20.02 -17.15
N GLU A 132 -3.19 18.69 -17.19
CA GLU A 132 -4.41 17.89 -17.08
C GLU A 132 -5.01 18.02 -15.66
N GLU A 133 -6.35 18.18 -15.59
CA GLU A 133 -7.05 18.12 -14.32
C GLU A 133 -7.24 16.66 -13.90
N ILE A 134 -6.80 16.32 -12.69
CA ILE A 134 -6.81 14.96 -12.15
C ILE A 134 -7.69 14.93 -10.91
N THR A 135 -8.79 14.19 -10.98
CA THR A 135 -9.59 13.86 -9.80
C THR A 135 -9.00 12.62 -9.12
N ILE A 136 -8.73 12.75 -7.82
CA ILE A 136 -8.12 11.73 -6.98
C ILE A 136 -9.08 11.36 -5.86
N PRO A 137 -9.78 10.23 -5.95
CA PRO A 137 -10.57 9.70 -4.86
C PRO A 137 -9.63 9.18 -3.75
N VAL A 138 -9.89 9.60 -2.52
CA VAL A 138 -9.21 9.13 -1.32
C VAL A 138 -10.22 8.51 -0.38
N ALA A 139 -10.10 7.22 -0.15
CA ALA A 139 -10.93 6.48 0.78
C ALA A 139 -10.27 6.44 2.16
N VAL A 140 -11.05 6.71 3.21
CA VAL A 140 -10.67 6.43 4.60
C VAL A 140 -11.43 5.20 5.07
N ILE A 141 -10.72 4.30 5.72
CA ILE A 141 -11.19 3.01 6.19
C ILE A 141 -11.15 3.05 7.71
N ASN A 142 -12.28 2.77 8.35
CA ASN A 142 -12.36 2.64 9.80
C ASN A 142 -12.70 1.18 10.16
N ASP A 143 -11.71 0.43 10.65
CA ASP A 143 -11.89 -0.93 11.13
C ASP A 143 -12.03 -1.01 12.66
N THR A 144 -12.32 0.14 13.31
CA THR A 144 -12.55 0.22 14.75
C THR A 144 -14.05 0.21 15.09
N TYR A 145 -14.36 0.06 16.37
CA TYR A 145 -15.74 0.13 16.89
C TYR A 145 -16.17 1.52 17.35
N GLU A 146 -15.39 2.54 17.02
CA GLU A 146 -15.67 3.95 17.32
C GLU A 146 -15.63 4.77 16.04
N ASP A 147 -16.43 5.82 15.96
CA ASP A 147 -16.40 6.76 14.84
C ASP A 147 -15.06 7.50 14.83
N TRP A 148 -14.52 7.73 13.65
CA TRP A 148 -13.31 8.51 13.45
C TRP A 148 -13.64 9.83 12.77
N ASN A 149 -13.03 10.92 13.26
CA ASN A 149 -13.13 12.24 12.66
C ASN A 149 -11.75 12.90 12.63
N GLY A 150 -11.41 13.50 11.50
CA GLY A 150 -10.14 14.20 11.39
C GLY A 150 -9.80 14.66 9.97
N PRO A 151 -8.70 15.41 9.86
CA PRO A 151 -8.23 15.89 8.57
C PRO A 151 -7.56 14.79 7.75
N ILE A 152 -7.84 14.84 6.44
CA ILE A 152 -7.08 14.12 5.42
C ILE A 152 -6.31 15.15 4.61
N LYS A 153 -5.03 14.91 4.40
CA LYS A 153 -4.16 15.72 3.54
C LYS A 153 -3.81 14.95 2.28
N LEU A 154 -3.89 15.60 1.14
CA LEU A 154 -3.33 15.11 -0.12
C LEU A 154 -2.18 16.01 -0.54
N SER A 155 -1.00 15.43 -0.67
CA SER A 155 0.21 16.14 -1.07
C SER A 155 0.72 15.64 -2.40
N LEU A 156 1.08 16.56 -3.29
CA LEU A 156 1.81 16.29 -4.52
C LEU A 156 3.29 16.57 -4.25
N MET A 157 4.14 15.58 -4.50
CA MET A 157 5.57 15.63 -4.20
C MET A 157 6.42 15.42 -5.47
N LYS A 158 7.56 16.11 -5.57
CA LYS A 158 8.60 15.86 -6.57
C LYS A 158 9.96 15.87 -5.87
N ASN A 159 10.75 14.83 -5.98
CA ASN A 159 12.08 14.73 -5.34
C ASN A 159 12.04 15.10 -3.84
N ASP A 160 11.09 14.54 -3.10
CA ASP A 160 10.82 14.82 -1.67
C ASP A 160 10.45 16.28 -1.34
N GLN A 161 10.22 17.11 -2.35
CA GLN A 161 9.74 18.49 -2.17
C GLN A 161 8.23 18.56 -2.37
N LEU A 162 7.57 19.30 -1.49
CA LEU A 162 6.14 19.56 -1.60
C LEU A 162 5.87 20.54 -2.75
N VAL A 163 5.03 20.11 -3.70
CA VAL A 163 4.59 20.95 -4.84
C VAL A 163 3.25 21.59 -4.54
N GLU A 164 2.27 20.80 -4.08
CA GLU A 164 0.92 21.25 -3.72
C GLU A 164 0.39 20.41 -2.56
N GLN A 165 -0.44 21.01 -1.69
CA GLN A 165 -1.14 20.28 -0.64
C GLN A 165 -2.58 20.78 -0.52
N LYS A 166 -3.50 19.84 -0.36
CA LYS A 166 -4.92 20.08 -0.05
C LYS A 166 -5.30 19.31 1.21
N SER A 167 -6.32 19.79 1.90
CA SER A 167 -6.84 19.13 3.10
C SER A 167 -8.35 19.25 3.17
N THR A 168 -9.00 18.25 3.76
CA THR A 168 -10.42 18.26 4.09
C THR A 168 -10.67 17.50 5.37
N GLU A 169 -11.72 17.85 6.09
CA GLU A 169 -12.20 17.08 7.24
C GLU A 169 -13.12 15.95 6.76
N LEU A 170 -13.00 14.79 7.37
CA LEU A 170 -13.85 13.66 7.08
C LEU A 170 -14.30 12.96 8.36
N ASN A 171 -15.56 12.55 8.38
CA ASN A 171 -16.13 11.70 9.42
C ASN A 171 -16.38 10.30 8.84
N VAL A 172 -15.91 9.27 9.54
CA VAL A 172 -16.06 7.88 9.12
C VAL A 172 -16.65 7.08 10.27
N GLU A 173 -17.86 6.59 10.08
CA GLU A 173 -18.54 5.76 11.07
C GLU A 173 -17.69 4.51 11.42
N LYS A 174 -17.91 3.99 12.62
CA LYS A 174 -17.33 2.71 13.07
C LYS A 174 -17.57 1.59 12.06
N LEU A 175 -16.55 0.78 11.81
CA LEU A 175 -16.56 -0.31 10.83
C LEU A 175 -16.96 0.16 9.42
N GLY A 176 -16.78 1.45 9.13
CA GLY A 176 -17.22 2.11 7.92
C GLY A 176 -16.10 2.50 6.96
N ARG A 177 -16.52 3.20 5.90
CA ARG A 177 -15.66 3.80 4.89
C ARG A 177 -16.29 5.10 4.40
N ALA A 178 -15.47 6.12 4.19
CA ALA A 178 -15.89 7.33 3.48
C ALA A 178 -14.88 7.68 2.39
N ILE A 179 -15.32 8.42 1.37
CA ILE A 179 -14.48 8.85 0.24
C ILE A 179 -14.56 10.38 0.15
N SER A 180 -13.40 10.99 -0.03
CA SER A 180 -13.27 12.40 -0.43
C SER A 180 -12.58 12.49 -1.78
N GLU A 181 -13.00 13.39 -2.63
CA GLU A 181 -12.38 13.65 -3.93
C GLU A 181 -11.52 14.91 -3.86
N PHE A 182 -10.29 14.80 -4.29
CA PHE A 182 -9.36 15.90 -4.44
C PHE A 182 -9.11 16.14 -5.93
N VAL A 183 -9.14 17.40 -6.33
CA VAL A 183 -8.80 17.78 -7.70
C VAL A 183 -7.46 18.50 -7.68
N ILE A 184 -6.51 18.04 -8.47
CA ILE A 184 -5.20 18.68 -8.69
C ILE A 184 -5.00 18.95 -10.16
N THR A 185 -4.12 19.89 -10.47
CA THR A 185 -3.64 20.10 -11.84
C THR A 185 -2.29 19.43 -12.01
N ALA A 186 -2.15 18.57 -13.02
CA ALA A 186 -0.87 17.94 -13.34
C ALA A 186 0.20 19.02 -13.59
N PRO A 187 1.38 18.91 -12.95
CA PRO A 187 2.44 19.87 -13.12
C PRO A 187 2.87 20.07 -14.59
N VAL A 188 3.41 21.25 -14.89
CA VAL A 188 3.96 21.54 -16.22
C VAL A 188 5.27 20.79 -16.44
N ASP A 189 6.09 20.67 -15.41
CA ASP A 189 7.39 20.01 -15.46
C ASP A 189 7.24 18.51 -15.61
N LYS A 190 7.89 17.93 -16.62
CA LYS A 190 7.92 16.49 -16.86
C LYS A 190 8.69 15.74 -15.77
N GLY A 191 8.38 14.46 -15.64
CA GLY A 191 9.10 13.56 -14.71
C GLY A 191 8.19 12.83 -13.76
N ASN A 192 8.81 12.21 -12.76
CA ASN A 192 8.12 11.39 -11.76
C ASN A 192 7.65 12.24 -10.59
N TYR A 193 6.44 11.97 -10.15
CA TYR A 193 5.79 12.58 -9.01
C TYR A 193 5.18 11.53 -8.11
N PHE A 194 4.98 11.91 -6.85
CA PHE A 194 4.25 11.10 -5.88
C PHE A 194 3.02 11.86 -5.39
N ILE A 195 1.92 11.15 -5.29
CA ILE A 195 0.73 11.58 -4.56
C ILE A 195 0.74 10.86 -3.24
N VAL A 196 0.62 11.61 -2.14
CA VAL A 196 0.61 11.10 -0.78
C VAL A 196 -0.66 11.55 -0.10
N ALA A 197 -1.56 10.61 0.22
CA ALA A 197 -2.68 10.86 1.12
C ALA A 197 -2.25 10.49 2.54
N GLU A 198 -2.52 11.38 3.50
CA GLU A 198 -2.11 11.20 4.90
C GLU A 198 -3.25 11.56 5.85
N LEU A 199 -3.40 10.75 6.88
CA LEU A 199 -4.17 11.05 8.09
C LEU A 199 -3.34 10.68 9.33
N VAL A 200 -3.84 11.02 10.52
CA VAL A 200 -3.19 10.65 11.79
C VAL A 200 -4.08 9.65 12.53
N CYS A 201 -3.50 8.53 12.94
CA CYS A 201 -4.12 7.53 13.79
C CYS A 201 -3.18 7.24 14.97
N ASN A 202 -3.69 7.37 16.21
CA ASN A 202 -2.90 7.15 17.43
C ASN A 202 -1.59 7.95 17.48
N ASN A 203 -1.64 9.21 17.07
CA ASN A 203 -0.48 10.13 16.96
C ASN A 203 0.58 9.71 15.94
N GLU A 204 0.29 8.72 15.07
CA GLU A 204 1.19 8.31 13.99
C GLU A 204 0.59 8.63 12.63
N PRO A 205 1.42 9.05 11.65
CA PRO A 205 0.95 9.28 10.30
C PRO A 205 0.66 7.94 9.60
N VAL A 206 -0.51 7.88 8.99
CA VAL A 206 -0.94 6.77 8.13
C VAL A 206 -1.00 7.28 6.70
N ARG A 207 -0.28 6.63 5.79
CA ARG A 207 -0.09 7.11 4.42
C ARG A 207 -0.46 6.08 3.38
N SER A 208 -1.04 6.58 2.28
CA SER A 208 -1.15 5.90 1.00
C SER A 208 -0.34 6.67 -0.04
N ILE A 209 0.47 5.98 -0.83
CA ILE A 209 1.41 6.60 -1.76
C ILE A 209 1.22 6.02 -3.15
N ARG A 210 1.08 6.90 -4.17
CA ARG A 210 1.06 6.52 -5.59
C ARG A 210 2.10 7.32 -6.35
N GLU A 211 2.77 6.65 -7.27
CA GLU A 211 3.71 7.28 -8.21
C GLU A 211 3.06 7.42 -9.57
N PHE A 212 3.34 8.53 -10.23
CA PHE A 212 2.93 8.76 -11.61
C PHE A 212 3.97 9.60 -12.37
N HIS A 213 3.85 9.61 -13.69
CA HIS A 213 4.77 10.29 -14.59
C HIS A 213 4.02 11.34 -15.43
N ILE A 214 4.59 12.54 -15.54
CA ILE A 214 4.13 13.59 -16.45
C ILE A 214 4.92 13.50 -17.76
N LYS A 215 4.18 13.36 -18.88
CA LYS A 215 4.72 13.30 -20.25
C LYS A 215 4.91 14.67 -20.90
#